data_2a52487e9a24ea454b3b7fa04765d088
#
_entry.id   2a52487e9a24ea454b3b7fa04765d088
#
_cell.length_a   1.000
_cell.length_b   1.000
_cell.length_c   1.000
_cell.angle_alpha   90.00
_cell.angle_beta   90.00
_cell.angle_gamma   90.00
#
_symmetry.space_group_name_H-M   'P 1'
#
loop_
_entity.id
_entity.type
_entity.pdbx_description
1 polymer ?
#
loop_
_entity_poly.entity_id
_entity_poly.type
_entity_poly.pdbx_seq_one_letter_code
_entity_poly.pdbx_strand_id
1 'polypeptide(L)'
;MQLDATNRTPAVSVSSTGIEMKGECYPEDITAFAEPVMQALRDQLESVDSFQVRIELYYFNSSSAKFLFDFFEELEEAAEAGKQISIDWCYRADDSSMQEAGEDFEEDFENAQYQLVEI
;
A
#
# COMPACT_ATOMS: atom_id res chain seq x y z
N MET A 1 6.71 13.30 0.46
CA MET A 1 7.86 12.36 0.46
C MET A 1 7.91 11.64 -0.87
N GLN A 2 9.09 11.42 -1.37
CA GLN A 2 9.26 10.65 -2.61
C GLN A 2 10.51 9.78 -2.53
N LEU A 3 10.35 8.48 -2.82
CA LEU A 3 11.44 7.52 -2.90
C LEU A 3 11.51 6.97 -4.31
N ASP A 4 12.70 6.95 -4.90
CA ASP A 4 12.90 6.36 -6.22
C ASP A 4 12.92 4.83 -6.12
N ALA A 5 12.41 4.18 -7.16
CA ALA A 5 12.48 2.73 -7.24
C ALA A 5 13.91 2.23 -7.35
N THR A 6 14.17 1.09 -6.73
CA THR A 6 15.41 0.34 -6.92
C THR A 6 15.07 -1.04 -7.49
N ASN A 7 16.06 -1.91 -7.66
CA ASN A 7 15.80 -3.28 -8.10
C ASN A 7 14.98 -4.08 -7.07
N ARG A 8 14.99 -3.66 -5.82
CA ARG A 8 14.37 -4.41 -4.71
C ARG A 8 13.29 -3.63 -3.96
N THR A 9 13.14 -2.32 -4.23
CA THR A 9 12.14 -1.50 -3.55
C THR A 9 11.31 -0.71 -4.56
N PRO A 10 10.03 -0.51 -4.29
CA PRO A 10 9.17 0.25 -5.20
C PRO A 10 9.44 1.74 -5.12
N ALA A 11 9.06 2.46 -6.15
CA ALA A 11 8.91 3.90 -6.07
C ALA A 11 7.75 4.21 -5.12
N VAL A 12 7.93 5.20 -4.26
CA VAL A 12 6.88 5.62 -3.30
C VAL A 12 6.71 7.13 -3.38
N SER A 13 5.48 7.56 -3.57
CA SER A 13 5.14 8.99 -3.62
C SER A 13 4.02 9.24 -2.61
N VAL A 14 4.26 10.13 -1.66
CA VAL A 14 3.28 10.48 -0.62
C VAL A 14 2.99 11.97 -0.67
N SER A 15 1.71 12.30 -0.69
CA SER A 15 1.24 13.69 -0.66
C SER A 15 0.03 13.79 0.28
N SER A 16 -0.54 14.99 0.39
CA SER A 16 -1.76 15.19 1.18
C SER A 16 -3.00 14.51 0.57
N THR A 17 -2.94 14.09 -0.69
CA THR A 17 -4.06 13.45 -1.38
C THR A 17 -3.97 11.94 -1.40
N GLY A 18 -2.79 11.37 -1.20
CA GLY A 18 -2.65 9.92 -1.25
C GLY A 18 -1.22 9.42 -1.30
N ILE A 19 -1.10 8.12 -1.47
CA ILE A 19 0.16 7.43 -1.60
C ILE A 19 0.10 6.48 -2.80
N GLU A 20 1.22 6.40 -3.53
CA GLU A 20 1.36 5.51 -4.67
C GLU A 20 2.66 4.74 -4.53
N MET A 21 2.58 3.41 -4.72
CA MET A 21 3.74 2.52 -4.75
C MET A 21 3.76 1.77 -6.08
N LYS A 22 4.93 1.70 -6.70
CA LYS A 22 5.06 1.00 -7.99
C LYS A 22 6.42 0.33 -8.10
N GLY A 23 6.42 -0.97 -8.34
CA GLY A 23 7.64 -1.74 -8.57
C GLY A 23 7.65 -3.07 -7.84
N GLU A 24 8.84 -3.49 -7.41
CA GLU A 24 9.03 -4.73 -6.66
C GLU A 24 9.44 -4.41 -5.23
N CYS A 25 9.04 -5.25 -4.28
CA CYS A 25 9.30 -5.01 -2.86
C CYS A 25 9.89 -6.26 -2.19
N TYR A 26 11.23 -6.34 -2.16
CA TYR A 26 11.95 -7.43 -1.47
C TYR A 26 13.31 -6.95 -0.95
N PRO A 27 13.35 -5.84 -0.18
CA PRO A 27 14.62 -5.34 0.35
C PRO A 27 15.24 -6.32 1.34
N GLU A 28 16.55 -6.24 1.53
CA GLU A 28 17.24 -7.03 2.55
C GLU A 28 16.81 -6.62 3.96
N ASP A 29 16.56 -5.33 4.15
CA ASP A 29 16.12 -4.76 5.43
C ASP A 29 14.77 -4.08 5.21
N ILE A 30 13.68 -4.83 5.42
CA ILE A 30 12.34 -4.30 5.24
C ILE A 30 12.04 -3.16 6.23
N THR A 31 12.61 -3.21 7.42
CA THR A 31 12.38 -2.18 8.44
C THR A 31 12.94 -0.83 7.98
N ALA A 32 14.13 -0.83 7.39
CA ALA A 32 14.73 0.40 6.87
C ALA A 32 13.89 1.04 5.77
N PHE A 33 13.24 0.22 4.94
CA PHE A 33 12.33 0.72 3.91
C PHE A 33 10.97 1.13 4.51
N ALA A 34 10.42 0.30 5.37
CA ALA A 34 9.06 0.45 5.89
C ALA A 34 8.90 1.64 6.84
N GLU A 35 9.87 1.89 7.71
CA GLU A 35 9.74 2.95 8.73
C GLU A 35 9.44 4.34 8.15
N PRO A 36 10.20 4.85 7.18
CA PRO A 36 9.88 6.17 6.63
C PRO A 36 8.55 6.19 5.88
N VAL A 37 8.18 5.09 5.22
CA VAL A 37 6.89 5.01 4.52
C VAL A 37 5.73 5.01 5.51
N MET A 38 5.82 4.21 6.56
CA MET A 38 4.78 4.15 7.59
C MET A 38 4.64 5.48 8.33
N GLN A 39 5.76 6.15 8.62
CA GLN A 39 5.71 7.45 9.27
C GLN A 39 5.05 8.50 8.38
N ALA A 40 5.40 8.52 7.09
CA ALA A 40 4.79 9.45 6.14
C ALA A 40 3.29 9.19 6.00
N LEU A 41 2.88 7.92 5.99
CA LEU A 41 1.47 7.55 5.95
C LEU A 41 0.73 8.08 7.19
N ARG A 42 1.25 7.81 8.37
CA ARG A 42 0.64 8.25 9.62
C ARG A 42 0.52 9.77 9.70
N ASP A 43 1.56 10.48 9.30
CA ASP A 43 1.56 11.94 9.32
C ASP A 43 0.46 12.51 8.42
N GLN A 44 0.28 11.93 7.22
CA GLN A 44 -0.77 12.38 6.32
C GLN A 44 -2.17 12.03 6.85
N LEU A 45 -2.35 10.82 7.38
CA LEU A 45 -3.65 10.39 7.89
C LEU A 45 -4.13 11.23 9.06
N GLU A 46 -3.23 11.81 9.84
CA GLU A 46 -3.61 12.72 10.94
C GLU A 46 -4.24 14.01 10.45
N SER A 47 -3.85 14.49 9.28
CA SER A 47 -4.21 15.83 8.80
C SER A 47 -5.23 15.86 7.66
N VAL A 48 -5.66 14.71 7.15
CA VAL A 48 -6.61 14.66 6.03
C VAL A 48 -7.88 13.89 6.39
N ASP A 49 -8.98 14.20 5.70
CA ASP A 49 -10.27 13.50 5.88
C ASP A 49 -10.47 12.43 4.81
N SER A 50 -9.77 12.54 3.69
CA SER A 50 -9.83 11.55 2.62
C SER A 50 -8.42 11.28 2.08
N PHE A 51 -8.19 10.03 1.63
CA PHE A 51 -6.88 9.62 1.18
C PHE A 51 -7.01 8.50 0.17
N GLN A 52 -6.26 8.59 -0.92
CA GLN A 52 -6.27 7.58 -1.98
C GLN A 52 -4.95 6.83 -2.00
N VAL A 53 -5.04 5.50 -2.16
CA VAL A 53 -3.88 4.62 -2.18
C VAL A 53 -3.90 3.83 -3.48
N ARG A 54 -2.76 3.83 -4.18
CA ARG A 54 -2.58 3.03 -5.38
C ARG A 54 -1.33 2.17 -5.22
N ILE A 55 -1.51 0.86 -5.25
CA ILE A 55 -0.43 -0.12 -5.12
C ILE A 55 -0.32 -0.89 -6.41
N GLU A 56 0.84 -0.80 -7.05
CA GLU A 56 1.14 -1.53 -8.28
C GLU A 56 2.46 -2.26 -8.05
N LEU A 57 2.38 -3.44 -7.42
CA LEU A 57 3.57 -4.26 -7.14
C LEU A 57 3.61 -5.46 -8.08
N TYR A 58 4.80 -5.78 -8.56
CA TYR A 58 5.01 -6.91 -9.47
C TYR A 58 5.56 -8.13 -8.74
N TYR A 59 6.10 -7.93 -7.56
CA TYR A 59 6.57 -8.98 -6.68
C TYR A 59 6.80 -8.42 -5.28
N PHE A 60 6.56 -9.24 -4.25
CA PHE A 60 6.99 -8.97 -2.88
C PHE A 60 7.26 -10.30 -2.17
N ASN A 61 8.19 -10.27 -1.19
CA ASN A 61 8.53 -11.43 -0.38
C ASN A 61 7.72 -11.45 0.93
N SER A 62 7.95 -12.47 1.78
CA SER A 62 7.19 -12.62 3.03
C SER A 62 7.38 -11.46 4.00
N SER A 63 8.60 -10.92 4.09
CA SER A 63 8.86 -9.77 4.97
C SER A 63 8.10 -8.53 4.51
N SER A 64 8.01 -8.34 3.19
CA SER A 64 7.25 -7.25 2.60
C SER A 64 5.76 -7.47 2.72
N ALA A 65 5.30 -8.72 2.71
CA ALA A 65 3.89 -9.04 2.96
C ALA A 65 3.46 -8.55 4.35
N LYS A 66 4.31 -8.73 5.35
CA LYS A 66 4.02 -8.25 6.70
C LYS A 66 3.97 -6.70 6.74
N PHE A 67 4.88 -6.04 6.06
CA PHE A 67 4.84 -4.59 5.91
C PHE A 67 3.52 -4.14 5.28
N LEU A 68 3.10 -4.79 4.20
CA LEU A 68 1.84 -4.46 3.53
C LEU A 68 0.63 -4.67 4.44
N PHE A 69 0.65 -5.75 5.22
CA PHE A 69 -0.40 -6.00 6.21
C PHE A 69 -0.49 -4.85 7.21
N ASP A 70 0.64 -4.44 7.79
CA ASP A 70 0.68 -3.32 8.74
C ASP A 70 0.24 -2.00 8.09
N PHE A 71 0.65 -1.78 6.84
CA PHE A 71 0.29 -0.62 6.04
C PHE A 71 -1.23 -0.55 5.84
N PHE A 72 -1.85 -1.65 5.44
CA PHE A 72 -3.28 -1.72 5.22
C PHE A 72 -4.07 -1.61 6.53
N GLU A 73 -3.53 -2.13 7.63
CA GLU A 73 -4.16 -2.02 8.94
C GLU A 73 -4.29 -0.56 9.38
N GLU A 74 -3.26 0.26 9.16
CA GLU A 74 -3.33 1.70 9.41
C GLU A 74 -4.44 2.37 8.61
N LEU A 75 -4.59 1.99 7.36
CA LEU A 75 -5.63 2.54 6.47
C LEU A 75 -7.03 2.13 6.93
N GLU A 76 -7.21 0.88 7.30
CA GLU A 76 -8.50 0.39 7.78
C GLU A 76 -8.88 1.04 9.11
N GLU A 77 -7.94 1.24 10.02
CA GLU A 77 -8.17 1.96 11.27
C GLU A 77 -8.59 3.41 11.02
N ALA A 78 -7.97 4.08 10.05
CA ALA A 78 -8.35 5.44 9.67
C ALA A 78 -9.76 5.48 9.10
N ALA A 79 -10.13 4.51 8.28
CA ALA A 79 -11.47 4.40 7.72
C ALA A 79 -12.51 4.12 8.80
N GLU A 80 -12.19 3.25 9.75
CA GLU A 80 -13.06 2.97 10.90
C GLU A 80 -13.30 4.23 11.74
N ALA A 81 -12.29 5.09 11.85
CA ALA A 81 -12.39 6.36 12.56
C ALA A 81 -13.18 7.44 11.79
N GLY A 82 -13.66 7.13 10.58
CA GLY A 82 -14.53 8.01 9.81
C GLY A 82 -13.87 8.70 8.62
N LYS A 83 -12.61 8.41 8.33
CA LYS A 83 -11.93 8.97 7.16
C LYS A 83 -12.34 8.21 5.89
N GLN A 84 -12.35 8.93 4.76
CA GLN A 84 -12.65 8.32 3.46
C GLN A 84 -11.37 7.77 2.85
N ILE A 85 -11.20 6.45 2.91
CA ILE A 85 -10.01 5.77 2.42
C ILE A 85 -10.39 4.92 1.21
N SER A 86 -9.69 5.14 0.11
CA SER A 86 -9.87 4.36 -1.13
C SER A 86 -8.53 3.71 -1.49
N ILE A 87 -8.56 2.41 -1.78
CA ILE A 87 -7.36 1.63 -2.08
C ILE A 87 -7.57 0.90 -3.40
N ASP A 88 -6.64 1.11 -4.34
CA ASP A 88 -6.58 0.38 -5.60
C ASP A 88 -5.38 -0.56 -5.55
N TRP A 89 -5.64 -1.86 -5.62
CA TRP A 89 -4.62 -2.87 -5.80
C TRP A 89 -4.54 -3.21 -7.29
N CYS A 90 -3.47 -2.78 -7.94
CA CYS A 90 -3.31 -2.91 -9.39
C CYS A 90 -2.47 -4.14 -9.71
N TYR A 91 -2.93 -4.93 -10.67
CA TYR A 91 -2.23 -6.14 -11.10
C TYR A 91 -2.34 -6.28 -12.61
N ARG A 92 -1.36 -6.95 -13.22
CA ARG A 92 -1.38 -7.25 -14.65
C ARG A 92 -2.32 -8.42 -14.93
N ALA A 93 -2.98 -8.40 -16.07
CA ALA A 93 -3.97 -9.40 -16.46
C ALA A 93 -3.43 -10.84 -16.43
N ASP A 94 -2.13 -11.02 -16.71
CA ASP A 94 -1.47 -12.33 -16.74
C ASP A 94 -0.78 -12.69 -15.42
N ASP A 95 -0.95 -11.88 -14.36
CA ASP A 95 -0.32 -12.09 -13.08
C ASP A 95 -1.33 -12.58 -12.04
N SER A 96 -1.57 -13.88 -12.06
CA SER A 96 -2.52 -14.50 -11.13
C SER A 96 -2.05 -14.44 -9.67
N SER A 97 -0.73 -14.46 -9.43
CA SER A 97 -0.18 -14.38 -8.07
C SER A 97 -0.49 -13.04 -7.42
N MET A 98 -0.34 -11.94 -8.16
CA MET A 98 -0.65 -10.61 -7.64
C MET A 98 -2.15 -10.41 -7.50
N GLN A 99 -2.95 -10.97 -8.38
CA GLN A 99 -4.40 -10.95 -8.25
C GLN A 99 -4.84 -11.65 -6.97
N GLU A 100 -4.33 -12.85 -6.72
CA GLU A 100 -4.64 -13.62 -5.51
C GLU A 100 -4.21 -12.91 -4.24
N ALA A 101 -3.03 -12.30 -4.25
CA ALA A 101 -2.53 -11.53 -3.11
C ALA A 101 -3.48 -10.35 -2.79
N GLY A 102 -3.93 -9.65 -3.82
CA GLY A 102 -4.89 -8.56 -3.66
C GLY A 102 -6.23 -9.02 -3.11
N GLU A 103 -6.71 -10.17 -3.55
CA GLU A 103 -7.93 -10.77 -3.04
C GLU A 103 -7.81 -11.14 -1.56
N ASP A 104 -6.64 -11.65 -1.15
CA ASP A 104 -6.39 -12.00 0.24
C ASP A 104 -6.40 -10.75 1.14
N PHE A 105 -5.75 -9.66 0.71
CA PHE A 105 -5.77 -8.40 1.46
C PHE A 105 -7.17 -7.79 1.53
N GLU A 106 -7.98 -7.97 0.50
CA GLU A 106 -9.35 -7.44 0.46
C GLU A 106 -10.19 -7.92 1.64
N GLU A 107 -9.95 -9.15 2.10
CA GLU A 107 -10.70 -9.74 3.21
C GLU A 107 -10.54 -8.97 4.53
N ASP A 108 -9.47 -8.20 4.68
CA ASP A 108 -9.18 -7.45 5.90
C ASP A 108 -9.91 -6.11 5.97
N PHE A 109 -10.60 -5.71 4.90
CA PHE A 109 -11.25 -4.41 4.84
C PHE A 109 -12.76 -4.49 5.03
N GLU A 110 -13.28 -3.69 5.98
CA GLU A 110 -14.70 -3.53 6.21
C GLU A 110 -15.13 -2.06 6.02
N ASN A 111 -14.25 -1.12 6.30
CA ASN A 111 -14.56 0.31 6.30
C ASN A 111 -13.92 1.06 5.14
N ALA A 112 -12.68 0.73 4.77
CA ALA A 112 -12.03 1.33 3.61
C ALA A 112 -12.63 0.76 2.31
N GLN A 113 -12.65 1.58 1.26
CA GLN A 113 -13.04 1.14 -0.07
C GLN A 113 -11.83 0.52 -0.75
N TYR A 114 -11.88 -0.77 -0.97
CA TYR A 114 -10.78 -1.52 -1.58
C TYR A 114 -11.27 -2.14 -2.88
N GLN A 115 -10.49 -2.00 -3.94
CA GLN A 115 -10.81 -2.64 -5.21
C GLN A 115 -9.56 -3.17 -5.90
N LEU A 116 -9.72 -4.26 -6.63
CA LEU A 116 -8.70 -4.79 -7.51
C LEU A 116 -8.84 -4.12 -8.88
N VAL A 117 -7.73 -3.68 -9.45
CA VAL A 117 -7.70 -2.98 -10.73
C VAL A 117 -6.77 -3.72 -11.67
N GLU A 118 -7.31 -4.27 -12.74
CA GLU A 118 -6.51 -4.91 -13.78
C GLU A 118 -5.90 -3.82 -14.68
N ILE A 119 -4.60 -3.93 -14.90
CA ILE A 119 -3.86 -2.96 -15.73
C ILE A 119 -3.21 -3.60 -16.95
#